data_b322f508d3bc77b0641bb9c8d3fdd38c
#
_entry.id   b322f508d3bc77b0641bb9c8d3fdd38c
#
_cell.length_a   1.000
_cell.length_b   1.000
_cell.length_c   1.000
_cell.angle_alpha   90.00
_cell.angle_beta   90.00
_cell.angle_gamma   90.00
#
_symmetry.space_group_name_H-M   'P 1'
#
loop_
_entity.id
_entity.type
_entity.pdbx_description
1 polymer ?
#
loop_
_entity_poly.entity_id
_entity_poly.type
_entity_poly.pdbx_seq_one_letter_code
_entity_poly.pdbx_strand_id
1 'polypeptide(L)'
;MAVAITNFLQLDSENKVMVLGDMFELGRESQQEHKIVVDSLLNQNKSICYLIGKAFYENKTSNENIHFFETFEDFSNHLKTTHFENNTILIKGSRGMALERTLEYIS
;
A
#
# COMPACT_ATOMS: atom_id res chain seq x y z
N MET A 1 -7.18 -7.11 -6.01
CA MET A 1 -5.97 -6.30 -5.77
C MET A 1 -4.74 -6.85 -6.49
N ALA A 2 -4.56 -8.15 -6.55
CA ALA A 2 -3.37 -8.74 -7.18
C ALA A 2 -3.18 -8.33 -8.65
N VAL A 3 -4.26 -8.28 -9.43
CA VAL A 3 -4.18 -7.89 -10.85
C VAL A 3 -3.71 -6.44 -10.99
N ALA A 4 -4.24 -5.55 -10.15
CA ALA A 4 -3.85 -4.14 -10.17
C ALA A 4 -2.37 -3.97 -9.83
N ILE A 5 -1.87 -4.72 -8.85
CA ILE A 5 -0.46 -4.68 -8.47
C ILE A 5 0.42 -5.18 -9.62
N THR A 6 0.06 -6.30 -10.24
CA THR A 6 0.83 -6.86 -11.35
C THR A 6 0.91 -5.88 -12.51
N ASN A 7 -0.22 -5.27 -12.88
CA ASN A 7 -0.26 -4.29 -13.96
C ASN A 7 0.58 -3.06 -13.62
N PHE A 8 0.48 -2.59 -12.38
CA PHE A 8 1.23 -1.42 -11.95
C PHE A 8 2.74 -1.65 -12.02
N LEU A 9 3.19 -2.83 -11.60
CA LEU A 9 4.62 -3.16 -11.61
C LEU A 9 5.18 -3.29 -13.02
N GLN A 10 4.33 -3.53 -14.02
CA GLN A 10 4.74 -3.62 -15.42
C GLN A 10 4.84 -2.25 -16.11
N LEU A 11 4.36 -1.19 -15.46
CA LEU A 11 4.48 0.14 -16.04
C LEU A 11 5.95 0.54 -16.16
N ASP A 12 6.27 1.22 -17.25
CA ASP A 12 7.62 1.72 -17.49
C ASP A 12 7.79 3.08 -16.78
N SER A 13 8.01 3.03 -15.49
CA SER A 13 8.20 4.19 -14.65
C SER A 13 9.24 3.87 -13.58
N GLU A 14 10.12 4.82 -13.30
CA GLU A 14 11.22 4.61 -12.36
C GLU A 14 10.82 4.81 -10.90
N ASN A 15 9.84 5.67 -10.63
CA ASN A 15 9.48 6.06 -9.26
C ASN A 15 8.06 5.62 -8.92
N LYS A 16 7.86 4.33 -8.79
CA LYS A 16 6.56 3.76 -8.45
C LYS A 16 6.35 3.71 -6.95
N VAL A 17 5.13 4.08 -6.53
CA VAL A 17 4.70 4.01 -5.13
C VAL A 17 3.33 3.36 -5.09
N MET A 18 3.14 2.39 -4.20
CA MET A 18 1.84 1.79 -3.95
C MET A 18 1.33 2.19 -2.57
N VAL A 19 0.08 2.59 -2.49
CA VAL A 19 -0.61 2.87 -1.23
C VAL A 19 -1.81 1.92 -1.20
N LEU A 20 -1.72 0.90 -0.36
CA LEU A 20 -2.70 -0.18 -0.32
C LEU A 20 -3.35 -0.23 1.07
N GLY A 21 -4.67 -0.27 1.11
CA GLY A 21 -5.41 -0.35 2.36
C GLY A 21 -6.12 -1.67 2.52
N ASP A 22 -6.57 -1.94 3.75
CA ASP A 22 -7.29 -3.16 4.05
C ASP A 22 -8.49 -3.36 3.12
N MET A 23 -8.76 -4.63 2.82
CA MET A 23 -9.91 -5.06 2.03
C MET A 23 -10.99 -5.58 2.99
N PHE A 24 -11.99 -4.75 3.26
CA PHE A 24 -13.01 -5.07 4.28
C PHE A 24 -14.00 -6.13 3.82
N GLU A 25 -14.18 -6.32 2.53
CA GLU A 25 -15.21 -7.16 1.95
C GLU A 25 -14.88 -8.66 1.99
N LEU A 26 -13.67 -9.04 2.35
CA LEU A 26 -13.19 -10.41 2.21
C LEU A 26 -13.66 -11.36 3.30
N GLY A 27 -14.15 -10.86 4.43
CA GLY A 27 -14.64 -11.71 5.51
C GLY A 27 -13.59 -12.68 6.03
N ARG A 28 -13.93 -13.99 6.01
CA ARG A 28 -13.04 -15.03 6.56
C ARG A 28 -11.72 -15.19 5.82
N GLU A 29 -11.68 -14.80 4.56
CA GLU A 29 -10.49 -14.93 3.72
C GLU A 29 -9.56 -13.73 3.86
N SER A 30 -9.95 -12.74 4.66
CA SER A 30 -9.25 -11.47 4.76
C SER A 30 -7.78 -11.63 5.09
N GLN A 31 -7.45 -12.38 6.14
CA GLN A 31 -6.05 -12.52 6.56
C GLN A 31 -5.20 -13.21 5.49
N GLN A 32 -5.74 -14.25 4.87
CA GLN A 32 -5.03 -14.99 3.84
C GLN A 32 -4.78 -14.12 2.62
N GLU A 33 -5.78 -13.36 2.19
CA GLU A 33 -5.63 -12.48 1.03
C GLU A 33 -4.64 -11.35 1.29
N HIS A 34 -4.67 -10.76 2.48
CA HIS A 34 -3.71 -9.74 2.84
C HIS A 34 -2.29 -10.29 2.88
N LYS A 35 -2.13 -11.51 3.40
CA LYS A 35 -0.83 -12.17 3.42
C LYS A 35 -0.31 -12.46 2.01
N ILE A 36 -1.18 -12.90 1.11
CA ILE A 36 -0.82 -13.14 -0.29
C ILE A 36 -0.30 -11.86 -0.93
N VAL A 37 -0.97 -10.74 -0.69
CA VAL A 37 -0.53 -9.44 -1.20
C VAL A 37 0.86 -9.10 -0.65
N VAL A 38 1.05 -9.21 0.66
CA VAL A 38 2.35 -8.92 1.29
C VAL A 38 3.44 -9.81 0.68
N ASP A 39 3.19 -11.12 0.58
CA ASP A 39 4.17 -12.06 0.04
C ASP A 39 4.54 -11.72 -1.42
N SER A 40 3.56 -11.28 -2.21
CA SER A 40 3.84 -10.89 -3.60
C SER A 40 4.72 -9.64 -3.68
N LEU A 41 4.60 -8.75 -2.72
CA LEU A 41 5.41 -7.53 -2.68
C LEU A 41 6.84 -7.78 -2.19
N LEU A 42 7.06 -8.84 -1.41
CA LEU A 42 8.39 -9.16 -0.91
C LEU A 42 9.37 -9.54 -2.01
N ASN A 43 8.87 -10.01 -3.14
CA ASN A 43 9.68 -10.50 -4.24
C ASN A 43 10.00 -9.44 -5.30
N GLN A 44 9.62 -8.18 -5.06
CA GLN A 44 9.87 -7.11 -6.01
C GLN A 44 10.60 -5.94 -5.32
N ASN A 45 11.37 -5.21 -6.09
CA ASN A 45 12.06 -4.01 -5.62
C ASN A 45 11.83 -2.81 -6.55
N LYS A 46 10.76 -2.87 -7.35
CA LYS A 46 10.44 -1.83 -8.33
C LYS A 46 9.60 -0.70 -7.76
N SER A 47 8.98 -0.92 -6.60
CA SER A 47 8.06 0.04 -6.01
C SER A 47 8.22 0.09 -4.50
N ILE A 48 8.07 1.29 -3.96
CA ILE A 48 7.92 1.46 -2.51
C ILE A 48 6.45 1.25 -2.19
N CYS A 49 6.15 0.50 -1.13
CA CYS A 49 4.79 0.12 -0.77
C CYS A 49 4.45 0.62 0.63
N TYR A 50 3.29 1.25 0.74
CA TYR A 50 2.72 1.67 2.02
C TYR A 50 1.43 0.88 2.22
N LEU A 51 1.40 0.05 3.27
CA LEU A 51 0.27 -0.82 3.57
C LEU A 51 -0.41 -0.33 4.83
N ILE A 52 -1.67 0.06 4.72
CA ILE A 52 -2.41 0.73 5.80
C ILE A 52 -3.60 -0.11 6.25
N GLY A 53 -3.72 -0.33 7.54
CA GLY A 53 -4.85 -1.03 8.14
C GLY A 53 -4.42 -2.19 9.02
N LYS A 54 -5.34 -2.67 9.85
CA LYS A 54 -5.05 -3.73 10.82
C LYS A 54 -4.69 -5.05 10.16
N ALA A 55 -5.39 -5.41 9.08
CA ALA A 55 -5.16 -6.70 8.42
C ALA A 55 -3.77 -6.76 7.81
N PHE A 56 -3.33 -5.71 7.15
CA PHE A 56 -1.96 -5.65 6.66
C PHE A 56 -0.97 -5.58 7.81
N TYR A 57 -1.26 -4.79 8.84
CA TYR A 57 -0.36 -4.63 9.98
C TYR A 57 -0.13 -5.94 10.73
N GLU A 58 -1.14 -6.80 10.82
CA GLU A 58 -1.01 -8.12 11.42
C GLU A 58 -0.07 -9.04 10.63
N ASN A 59 0.14 -8.75 9.36
CA ASN A 59 1.05 -9.49 8.49
C ASN A 59 2.36 -8.76 8.27
N LYS A 60 2.69 -7.79 9.10
CA LYS A 60 3.89 -6.98 8.89
C LYS A 60 5.15 -7.82 8.96
N THR A 61 6.12 -7.44 8.15
CA THR A 61 7.42 -8.07 8.11
C THR A 61 8.47 -7.00 7.83
N SER A 62 9.72 -7.33 8.06
CA SER A 62 10.82 -6.38 7.85
C SER A 62 11.22 -6.38 6.37
N ASN A 63 11.12 -5.23 5.72
CA ASN A 63 11.54 -5.07 4.32
C ASN A 63 11.79 -3.60 4.05
N GLU A 64 12.86 -3.27 3.33
CA GLU A 64 13.26 -1.90 3.06
C GLU A 64 12.25 -1.14 2.20
N ASN A 65 11.51 -1.85 1.34
CA ASN A 65 10.59 -1.22 0.39
C ASN A 65 9.12 -1.29 0.81
N ILE A 66 8.82 -1.90 1.96
CA ILE A 66 7.45 -2.07 2.42
C ILE A 66 7.30 -1.47 3.82
N HIS A 67 6.38 -0.53 3.95
CA HIS A 67 6.11 0.16 5.21
C HIS A 67 4.68 -0.12 5.65
N PHE A 68 4.51 -0.54 6.90
CA PHE A 68 3.21 -0.92 7.46
C PHE A 68 2.72 0.15 8.45
N PHE A 69 1.45 0.53 8.32
CA PHE A 69 0.80 1.48 9.22
C PHE A 69 -0.53 0.88 9.67
N GLU A 70 -0.78 0.87 10.97
CA GLU A 70 -2.03 0.32 11.50
C GLU A 70 -3.23 1.20 11.14
N THR A 71 -3.04 2.52 11.10
CA THR A 71 -4.10 3.48 10.84
C THR A 71 -3.69 4.47 9.77
N PHE A 72 -4.70 5.13 9.16
CA PHE A 72 -4.41 6.21 8.22
C PHE A 72 -3.72 7.39 8.90
N GLU A 73 -4.06 7.65 10.16
CA GLU A 73 -3.44 8.73 10.91
C GLU A 73 -1.92 8.54 11.00
N ASP A 74 -1.47 7.31 11.30
CA ASP A 74 -0.04 7.01 11.33
C ASP A 74 0.60 7.23 9.97
N PHE A 75 -0.09 6.80 8.92
CA PHE A 75 0.40 7.01 7.55
C PHE A 75 0.46 8.49 7.19
N SER A 76 -0.57 9.26 7.54
CA SER A 76 -0.58 10.69 7.24
C SER A 76 0.54 11.44 7.95
N ASN A 77 0.87 11.03 9.17
CA ASN A 77 2.00 11.61 9.90
C ASN A 77 3.32 11.34 9.19
N HIS A 78 3.48 10.13 8.63
CA HIS A 78 4.64 9.80 7.82
C HIS A 78 4.70 10.65 6.55
N LEU A 79 3.56 10.87 5.90
CA LEU A 79 3.49 11.66 4.66
C LEU A 79 3.90 13.11 4.88
N LYS A 80 3.68 13.67 6.06
CA LYS A 80 4.05 15.04 6.37
C LYS A 80 5.56 15.26 6.33
N THR A 81 6.33 14.19 6.50
CA THR A 81 7.80 14.24 6.49
C THR A 81 8.40 13.61 5.25
N THR A 82 7.57 13.11 4.33
CA THR A 82 8.00 12.42 3.12
C THR A 82 7.68 13.27 1.91
N HIS A 83 8.62 13.36 0.99
CA HIS A 83 8.47 14.16 -0.22
C HIS A 83 8.35 13.23 -1.44
N PHE A 84 7.31 13.45 -2.24
CA PHE A 84 7.09 12.71 -3.48
C PHE A 84 7.26 13.65 -4.68
N GLU A 85 8.17 13.31 -5.58
CA GLU A 85 8.36 14.05 -6.83
C GLU A 85 8.38 13.08 -8.00
N ASN A 86 7.62 13.39 -9.04
CA ASN A 86 7.61 12.62 -10.27
C ASN A 86 7.32 11.13 -10.05
N ASN A 87 6.46 10.84 -9.07
CA ASN A 87 6.09 9.47 -8.74
C ASN A 87 4.83 9.04 -9.47
N THR A 88 4.81 7.77 -9.88
CA THR A 88 3.60 7.12 -10.34
C THR A 88 3.02 6.36 -9.14
N ILE A 89 1.79 6.68 -8.76
CA ILE A 89 1.21 6.19 -7.51
C ILE A 89 -0.05 5.38 -7.78
N LEU A 90 -0.10 4.17 -7.23
CA LEU A 90 -1.30 3.34 -7.22
C LEU A 90 -1.92 3.40 -5.83
N ILE A 91 -3.18 3.77 -5.74
CA ILE A 91 -3.92 3.81 -4.48
C ILE A 91 -5.10 2.84 -4.58
N LYS A 92 -5.12 1.82 -3.72
CA LYS A 92 -6.18 0.81 -3.70
C LYS A 92 -6.52 0.43 -2.26
N GLY A 93 -7.79 0.12 -2.00
CA GLY A 93 -8.27 -0.31 -0.70
C GLY A 93 -9.78 -0.22 -0.65
N SER A 94 -10.38 -0.73 0.42
CA SER A 94 -11.82 -0.62 0.61
C SER A 94 -12.22 0.85 0.79
N ARG A 95 -13.45 1.18 0.36
CA ARG A 95 -13.94 2.56 0.46
C ARG A 95 -13.90 3.09 1.90
N GLY A 96 -14.13 2.24 2.88
CA GLY A 96 -14.07 2.63 4.29
C GLY A 96 -12.72 3.12 4.74
N MET A 97 -11.65 2.79 4.01
CA MET A 97 -10.30 3.31 4.30
C MET A 97 -10.12 4.76 3.86
N ALA A 98 -10.92 5.21 2.88
CA ALA A 98 -10.85 6.59 2.37
C ALA A 98 -9.43 7.01 1.99
N LEU A 99 -8.69 6.13 1.32
CA LEU A 99 -7.29 6.36 0.98
C LEU A 99 -7.07 7.49 -0.02
N GLU A 100 -8.12 7.93 -0.72
CA GLU A 100 -8.04 9.10 -1.59
C GLU A 100 -7.58 10.35 -0.84
N ARG A 101 -7.72 10.35 0.49
CA ARG A 101 -7.18 11.43 1.34
C ARG A 101 -5.68 11.59 1.19
N THR A 102 -4.99 10.53 0.74
CA THR A 102 -3.54 10.57 0.50
C THR A 102 -3.16 11.70 -0.44
N LEU A 103 -4.01 11.99 -1.43
CA LEU A 103 -3.74 13.04 -2.42
C LEU A 103 -3.58 14.43 -1.80
N GLU A 104 -4.19 14.66 -0.65
CA GLU A 104 -4.08 15.95 0.06
C GLU A 104 -2.69 16.17 0.65
N TYR A 105 -1.93 15.10 0.85
CA TYR A 105 -0.62 15.15 1.51
C TYR A 105 0.56 15.12 0.52
N ILE A 106 0.30 14.75 -0.74
CA ILE A 106 1.37 14.54 -1.72
C ILE A 106 1.30 15.48 -2.92
N SER A 107 0.34 16.36 -2.95
CA SER A 107 0.17 17.32 -4.07
C SER A 107 1.01 18.58 -3.91
#